data_c457d86f7f1b80457054d24c8a3e3d1e
#
_entry.id   c457d86f7f1b80457054d24c8a3e3d1e
#
_cell.length_a   1.000
_cell.length_b   1.000
_cell.length_c   1.000
_cell.angle_alpha   90.00
_cell.angle_beta   90.00
_cell.angle_gamma   90.00
#
_symmetry.space_group_name_H-M   'P 1'
#
loop_
_entity.id
_entity.type
_entity.pdbx_description
1 polymer ?
#
loop_
_entity_poly.entity_id
_entity_poly.type
_entity_poly.pdbx_seq_one_letter_code
_entity_poly.pdbx_strand_id
1 'polypeptide(L)'
;MKEKNKIYQARIVLLVIAFLVTTNPGFAQEEDTDKLPVRSPWTTGILIDNQTTTVPNAKAFDFSIHHRFGKIKEMSDIFGIYAASNIRLGINWGITKRISIGFGTEKYNKMQEFQGKYNIISQTRDGKIPVAVTYFGNVVIDTRDEELFGKNYKFTNRLSFFNQIIVSRRFNRALTLQVAGSYSHFNAITDLVESPNGRIIGKWKNDYIGVMAGGRYKFYNNISAIFEYCHPFAVGGTWDGQSEPLPNIGLGVEFGTSTHAFQVFATQYDNIIAQKNYSNNLNDMASEGWHFGFNITVRF
;
A
#
# COMPACT_ATOMS: atom_id res chain seq x y z
N MET A 1 23.33 18.18 3.44
CA MET A 1 23.22 16.79 3.93
C MET A 1 21.94 16.10 3.46
N LYS A 2 20.78 16.75 3.47
CA LYS A 2 19.47 16.21 3.03
C LYS A 2 19.43 15.78 1.55
N GLU A 3 20.02 16.52 0.60
CA GLU A 3 20.03 16.13 -0.82
C GLU A 3 20.86 14.87 -1.11
N LYS A 4 21.99 14.69 -0.41
CA LYS A 4 22.80 13.47 -0.58
C LYS A 4 22.05 12.22 -0.15
N ASN A 5 21.21 12.30 0.89
CA ASN A 5 20.37 11.18 1.33
C ASN A 5 19.29 10.84 0.29
N LYS A 6 18.66 11.83 -0.35
CA LYS A 6 17.65 11.56 -1.41
C LYS A 6 18.24 10.82 -2.61
N ILE A 7 19.45 11.21 -3.02
CA ILE A 7 20.18 10.53 -4.12
C ILE A 7 20.58 9.10 -3.71
N TYR A 8 20.98 8.89 -2.46
CA TYR A 8 21.33 7.56 -1.94
C TYR A 8 20.11 6.63 -1.92
N GLN A 9 18.96 7.11 -1.47
CA GLN A 9 17.70 6.34 -1.43
C GLN A 9 17.21 6.01 -2.84
N ALA A 10 17.25 6.95 -3.79
CA ALA A 10 16.91 6.68 -5.18
C ALA A 10 17.82 5.62 -5.81
N ARG A 11 19.12 5.63 -5.48
CA ARG A 11 20.08 4.61 -5.93
C ARG A 11 19.80 3.22 -5.35
N ILE A 12 19.40 3.14 -4.08
CA ILE A 12 19.03 1.86 -3.45
C ILE A 12 17.79 1.27 -4.14
N VAL A 13 16.78 2.08 -4.41
CA VAL A 13 15.57 1.64 -5.14
C VAL A 13 15.92 1.15 -6.55
N LEU A 14 16.77 1.88 -7.28
CA LEU A 14 17.25 1.46 -8.60
C LEU A 14 18.05 0.16 -8.54
N LEU A 15 18.88 -0.04 -7.52
CA LEU A 15 19.63 -1.29 -7.33
C LEU A 15 18.71 -2.47 -7.00
N VAL A 16 17.67 -2.25 -6.20
CA VAL A 16 16.66 -3.29 -5.91
C VAL A 16 15.87 -3.65 -7.17
N ILE A 17 15.48 -2.68 -7.98
CA ILE A 17 14.83 -2.91 -9.27
C ILE A 17 15.76 -3.69 -10.21
N ALA A 18 17.04 -3.29 -10.32
CA ALA A 18 18.02 -4.00 -11.13
C ALA A 18 18.24 -5.44 -10.65
N PHE A 19 18.33 -5.66 -9.34
CA PHE A 19 18.44 -6.99 -8.76
C PHE A 19 17.21 -7.87 -9.04
N LEU A 20 16.00 -7.30 -8.99
CA LEU A 20 14.76 -8.01 -9.33
C LEU A 20 14.74 -8.47 -10.80
N VAL A 21 15.37 -7.71 -11.69
CA VAL A 21 15.36 -7.99 -13.15
C VAL A 21 16.51 -8.92 -13.57
N THR A 22 17.69 -8.77 -12.99
CA THR A 22 18.94 -9.41 -13.49
C THR A 22 19.24 -10.80 -12.95
N THR A 23 18.66 -11.20 -11.79
CA THR A 23 18.88 -12.56 -11.27
C THR A 23 18.08 -13.57 -12.07
N ASN A 24 18.70 -14.20 -13.08
CA ASN A 24 18.19 -15.41 -13.70
C ASN A 24 18.71 -16.62 -12.94
N PRO A 25 17.90 -17.38 -12.19
CA PRO A 25 18.27 -18.71 -11.78
C PRO A 25 18.22 -19.60 -13.02
N GLY A 26 19.35 -20.14 -13.45
CA GLY A 26 19.40 -21.13 -14.49
C GLY A 26 18.58 -22.36 -14.09
N PHE A 27 17.47 -22.60 -14.78
CA PHE A 27 16.67 -23.81 -14.64
C PHE A 27 16.75 -24.61 -15.93
N ALA A 28 16.91 -25.91 -15.78
CA ALA A 28 16.89 -26.91 -16.83
C ALA A 28 15.58 -26.83 -17.65
N GLN A 29 15.68 -27.03 -18.94
CA GLN A 29 14.57 -27.10 -19.88
C GLN A 29 13.65 -28.27 -19.55
N GLU A 30 12.39 -27.97 -19.29
CA GLU A 30 11.27 -28.91 -19.38
C GLU A 30 10.14 -28.29 -20.23
N GLU A 31 9.44 -29.20 -20.95
CA GLU A 31 8.52 -28.96 -22.05
C GLU A 31 7.46 -27.84 -21.88
N ASP A 32 6.92 -27.41 -22.98
CA ASP A 32 5.91 -26.37 -23.36
C ASP A 32 4.83 -25.90 -22.37
N THR A 33 4.69 -26.50 -21.21
CA THR A 33 3.86 -26.01 -20.08
C THR A 33 4.44 -24.77 -19.38
N ASP A 34 5.65 -24.38 -19.73
CA ASP A 34 6.43 -23.35 -19.02
C ASP A 34 6.08 -21.90 -19.42
N LYS A 35 5.41 -21.71 -20.54
CA LYS A 35 4.94 -20.36 -20.96
C LYS A 35 3.77 -19.84 -20.12
N LEU A 36 3.19 -20.68 -19.26
CA LEU A 36 2.11 -20.27 -18.39
C LEU A 36 2.62 -19.27 -17.34
N PRO A 37 1.75 -18.34 -16.93
CA PRO A 37 2.07 -17.46 -15.80
C PRO A 37 2.43 -18.26 -14.54
N VAL A 38 3.35 -17.74 -13.74
CA VAL A 38 3.59 -18.30 -12.40
C VAL A 38 2.27 -18.26 -11.61
N ARG A 39 2.07 -19.24 -10.71
CA ARG A 39 0.96 -19.16 -9.76
C ARG A 39 1.05 -17.83 -9.02
N SER A 40 -0.11 -17.27 -8.66
CA SER A 40 -0.20 -15.96 -8.01
C SER A 40 0.99 -15.73 -7.07
N PRO A 41 1.83 -14.72 -7.32
CA PRO A 41 3.03 -14.47 -6.51
C PRO A 41 2.66 -14.06 -5.07
N TRP A 42 1.51 -13.46 -4.90
CA TRP A 42 0.97 -12.98 -3.64
C TRP A 42 -0.30 -13.73 -3.27
N THR A 43 -0.58 -13.83 -1.98
CA THR A 43 -1.81 -14.46 -1.49
C THR A 43 -3.01 -13.56 -1.72
N THR A 44 -2.84 -12.24 -1.60
CA THR A 44 -3.92 -11.24 -1.74
C THR A 44 -3.53 -10.09 -2.66
N GLY A 45 -4.51 -9.27 -3.01
CA GLY A 45 -4.33 -8.02 -3.76
C GLY A 45 -3.63 -6.92 -2.97
N ILE A 46 -3.41 -7.08 -1.67
CA ILE A 46 -2.77 -6.11 -0.79
C ILE A 46 -1.69 -6.78 0.07
N LEU A 47 -0.59 -6.06 0.32
CA LEU A 47 0.48 -6.43 1.25
C LEU A 47 0.52 -5.35 2.32
N ILE A 48 0.08 -5.65 3.54
CA ILE A 48 -0.02 -4.71 4.65
C ILE A 48 -0.81 -3.43 4.26
N ASP A 49 -0.16 -2.43 3.69
CA ASP A 49 -0.73 -1.13 3.31
C ASP A 49 -0.73 -0.88 1.79
N ASN A 50 0.10 -1.60 1.01
CA ASN A 50 0.26 -1.37 -0.42
C ASN A 50 -0.33 -2.48 -1.29
N GLN A 51 -0.66 -2.12 -2.52
CA GLN A 51 -1.19 -3.07 -3.49
C GLN A 51 -0.10 -4.05 -3.95
N THR A 52 -0.53 -5.24 -4.35
CA THR A 52 0.31 -6.27 -4.97
C THR A 52 -0.01 -6.41 -6.45
N THR A 53 0.79 -7.19 -7.18
CA THR A 53 0.53 -7.51 -8.59
C THR A 53 -0.61 -8.52 -8.78
N THR A 54 -1.21 -9.04 -7.71
CA THR A 54 -2.33 -9.99 -7.79
C THR A 54 -3.63 -9.28 -8.13
N VAL A 55 -4.35 -9.84 -9.10
CA VAL A 55 -5.70 -9.47 -9.53
C VAL A 55 -6.63 -10.66 -9.22
N PRO A 56 -7.85 -10.45 -8.72
CA PRO A 56 -8.84 -11.51 -8.59
C PRO A 56 -9.05 -12.27 -9.90
N ASN A 57 -9.36 -13.55 -9.83
CA ASN A 57 -9.67 -14.33 -11.02
C ASN A 57 -10.87 -13.72 -11.78
N ALA A 58 -10.96 -13.99 -13.08
CA ALA A 58 -12.10 -13.55 -13.89
C ALA A 58 -13.41 -14.04 -13.27
N LYS A 59 -14.38 -13.12 -13.11
CA LYS A 59 -15.70 -13.33 -12.49
C LYS A 59 -15.68 -13.62 -10.98
N ALA A 60 -14.52 -13.64 -10.34
CA ALA A 60 -14.39 -13.80 -8.90
C ALA A 60 -14.47 -12.45 -8.18
N PHE A 61 -14.87 -12.52 -6.92
CA PHE A 61 -14.91 -11.37 -6.01
C PHE A 61 -13.94 -11.61 -4.84
N ASP A 62 -13.21 -10.58 -4.47
CA ASP A 62 -12.46 -10.51 -3.22
C ASP A 62 -13.15 -9.49 -2.31
N PHE A 63 -13.70 -9.93 -1.18
CA PHE A 63 -14.17 -9.07 -0.11
C PHE A 63 -13.00 -8.85 0.87
N SER A 64 -12.80 -7.62 1.32
CA SER A 64 -11.69 -7.30 2.22
C SER A 64 -12.13 -6.44 3.40
N ILE A 65 -11.55 -6.74 4.55
CA ILE A 65 -11.64 -5.94 5.76
C ILE A 65 -10.21 -5.54 6.13
N HIS A 66 -9.93 -4.25 6.18
CA HIS A 66 -8.68 -3.72 6.68
C HIS A 66 -8.96 -2.98 7.98
N HIS A 67 -8.20 -3.30 9.03
CA HIS A 67 -8.36 -2.72 10.34
C HIS A 67 -7.03 -2.22 10.89
N ARG A 68 -7.04 -1.03 11.48
CA ARG A 68 -5.93 -0.45 12.23
C ARG A 68 -6.44 -0.09 13.61
N PHE A 69 -5.81 -0.67 14.63
CA PHE A 69 -6.03 -0.27 16.02
C PHE A 69 -5.39 1.09 16.27
N GLY A 70 -5.73 1.73 17.38
CA GLY A 70 -5.10 2.97 17.76
C GLY A 70 -3.60 2.81 18.07
N LYS A 71 -2.95 3.93 18.33
CA LYS A 71 -1.52 3.99 18.59
C LYS A 71 -1.17 3.28 19.91
N ILE A 72 -0.16 2.44 19.89
CA ILE A 72 0.39 1.79 21.08
C ILE A 72 1.41 2.73 21.70
N LYS A 73 1.08 3.29 22.87
CA LYS A 73 1.97 4.16 23.65
C LYS A 73 2.59 3.42 24.82
N GLU A 74 1.81 2.56 25.46
CA GLU A 74 2.17 1.82 26.67
C GLU A 74 1.64 0.39 26.61
N MET A 75 2.17 -0.49 27.45
CA MET A 75 1.69 -1.89 27.57
C MET A 75 0.22 -1.95 28.01
N SER A 76 -0.26 -0.96 28.76
CA SER A 76 -1.65 -0.82 29.21
C SER A 76 -2.63 -0.56 28.06
N ASP A 77 -2.18 -0.08 26.91
CA ASP A 77 -3.01 0.19 25.74
C ASP A 77 -3.56 -1.08 25.09
N ILE A 78 -3.10 -2.26 25.51
CA ILE A 78 -3.48 -3.59 25.00
C ILE A 78 -3.53 -3.56 23.46
N PHE A 79 -2.38 -3.28 22.84
CA PHE A 79 -2.22 -3.19 21.38
C PHE A 79 -3.09 -2.10 20.72
N GLY A 80 -3.46 -1.04 21.45
CA GLY A 80 -4.26 0.08 20.94
C GLY A 80 -5.76 -0.23 20.80
N ILE A 81 -6.25 -1.33 21.40
CA ILE A 81 -7.66 -1.77 21.30
C ILE A 81 -8.63 -0.71 21.84
N TYR A 82 -8.24 0.00 22.90
CA TYR A 82 -9.09 1.02 23.53
C TYR A 82 -8.99 2.39 22.88
N ALA A 83 -8.06 2.60 21.96
CA ALA A 83 -7.94 3.85 21.22
C ALA A 83 -8.85 3.88 19.98
N ALA A 84 -8.97 5.05 19.36
CA ALA A 84 -9.75 5.22 18.15
C ALA A 84 -9.18 4.35 17.02
N SER A 85 -10.00 3.45 16.48
CA SER A 85 -9.63 2.51 15.43
C SER A 85 -10.17 2.93 14.08
N ASN A 86 -9.43 2.57 13.02
CA ASN A 86 -9.85 2.75 11.64
C ASN A 86 -10.19 1.41 10.99
N ILE A 87 -11.21 1.40 10.13
CA ILE A 87 -11.63 0.24 9.38
C ILE A 87 -12.01 0.64 7.94
N ARG A 88 -11.63 -0.20 6.98
CA ARG A 88 -12.08 -0.11 5.59
C ARG A 88 -12.67 -1.45 5.16
N LEU A 89 -13.86 -1.39 4.59
CA LEU A 89 -14.51 -2.50 3.91
C LEU A 89 -14.33 -2.31 2.41
N GLY A 90 -13.99 -3.38 1.69
CA GLY A 90 -13.78 -3.32 0.26
C GLY A 90 -14.25 -4.56 -0.47
N ILE A 91 -14.65 -4.36 -1.72
CA ILE A 91 -14.98 -5.43 -2.65
C ILE A 91 -14.23 -5.18 -3.96
N ASN A 92 -13.61 -6.22 -4.51
CA ASN A 92 -12.93 -6.18 -5.80
C ASN A 92 -13.49 -7.27 -6.70
N TRP A 93 -13.81 -6.92 -7.92
CA TRP A 93 -14.31 -7.82 -8.94
C TRP A 93 -13.29 -8.00 -10.06
N GLY A 94 -12.90 -9.24 -10.33
CA GLY A 94 -12.11 -9.63 -11.49
C GLY A 94 -12.95 -9.63 -12.76
N ILE A 95 -12.82 -8.58 -13.58
CA ILE A 95 -13.49 -8.51 -14.89
C ILE A 95 -12.87 -9.54 -15.82
N THR A 96 -11.54 -9.56 -15.86
CA THR A 96 -10.74 -10.50 -16.64
C THR A 96 -9.62 -11.06 -15.76
N LYS A 97 -8.81 -11.98 -16.28
CA LYS A 97 -7.59 -12.44 -15.59
C LYS A 97 -6.54 -11.33 -15.35
N ARG A 98 -6.71 -10.17 -15.97
CA ARG A 98 -5.76 -9.04 -15.92
C ARG A 98 -6.36 -7.76 -15.36
N ILE A 99 -7.68 -7.62 -15.34
CA ILE A 99 -8.36 -6.39 -14.98
C ILE A 99 -9.31 -6.64 -13.82
N SER A 100 -9.23 -5.82 -12.80
CA SER A 100 -10.24 -5.74 -11.75
C SER A 100 -10.63 -4.30 -11.47
N ILE A 101 -11.87 -4.14 -11.00
CA ILE A 101 -12.37 -2.90 -10.43
C ILE A 101 -12.81 -3.18 -9.00
N GLY A 102 -12.89 -2.15 -8.18
CA GLY A 102 -13.32 -2.31 -6.80
C GLY A 102 -13.88 -1.04 -6.22
N PHE A 103 -14.56 -1.24 -5.11
CA PHE A 103 -15.11 -0.20 -4.25
C PHE A 103 -14.69 -0.45 -2.81
N GLY A 104 -14.43 0.62 -2.07
CA GLY A 104 -14.12 0.57 -0.66
C GLY A 104 -14.70 1.75 0.10
N THR A 105 -15.06 1.52 1.36
CA THR A 105 -15.50 2.58 2.28
C THR A 105 -14.65 2.56 3.54
N GLU A 106 -14.18 3.73 3.95
CA GLU A 106 -13.30 3.90 5.10
C GLU A 106 -13.99 4.76 6.16
N LYS A 107 -13.88 4.33 7.44
CA LYS A 107 -14.60 4.92 8.57
C LYS A 107 -14.03 6.27 9.00
N TYR A 108 -12.71 6.36 9.15
CA TYR A 108 -12.06 7.46 9.88
C TYR A 108 -12.31 8.82 9.23
N ASN A 109 -12.14 8.89 7.91
CA ASN A 109 -12.38 10.10 7.13
C ASN A 109 -13.64 10.01 6.26
N LYS A 110 -14.52 9.03 6.50
CA LYS A 110 -15.74 8.77 5.70
C LYS A 110 -15.46 8.72 4.19
N MET A 111 -14.34 8.11 3.80
CA MET A 111 -13.89 8.09 2.41
C MET A 111 -14.54 6.98 1.62
N GLN A 112 -14.93 7.29 0.40
CA GLN A 112 -15.44 6.33 -0.59
C GLN A 112 -14.40 6.19 -1.70
N GLU A 113 -13.90 4.98 -1.90
CA GLU A 113 -12.82 4.68 -2.84
C GLU A 113 -13.35 3.86 -4.02
N PHE A 114 -13.07 4.31 -5.23
CA PHE A 114 -13.24 3.56 -6.48
C PHE A 114 -11.86 3.24 -7.02
N GLN A 115 -11.58 1.97 -7.28
CA GLN A 115 -10.25 1.53 -7.66
C GLN A 115 -10.25 0.62 -8.88
N GLY A 116 -9.14 0.61 -9.58
CA GLY A 116 -8.88 -0.25 -10.72
C GLY A 116 -7.47 -0.82 -10.70
N LYS A 117 -7.32 -2.05 -11.17
CA LYS A 117 -6.02 -2.71 -11.28
C LYS A 117 -5.90 -3.38 -12.65
N TYR A 118 -4.74 -3.20 -13.28
CA TYR A 118 -4.42 -3.80 -14.57
C TYR A 118 -3.06 -4.48 -14.54
N ASN A 119 -3.05 -5.80 -14.67
CA ASN A 119 -1.82 -6.57 -14.82
C ASN A 119 -1.33 -6.44 -16.27
N ILE A 120 -0.29 -5.61 -16.45
CA ILE A 120 0.30 -5.28 -17.76
C ILE A 120 1.11 -6.47 -18.26
N ILE A 121 1.98 -7.02 -17.39
CA ILE A 121 2.90 -8.11 -17.68
C ILE A 121 2.79 -9.14 -16.56
N SER A 122 2.67 -10.41 -16.91
CA SER A 122 2.69 -11.53 -15.96
C SER A 122 4.01 -12.27 -16.04
N GLN A 123 4.63 -12.53 -14.92
CA GLN A 123 5.83 -13.38 -14.84
C GLN A 123 5.51 -14.79 -15.33
N THR A 124 6.37 -15.39 -16.16
CA THR A 124 6.19 -16.75 -16.69
C THR A 124 7.06 -17.77 -15.96
N ARG A 125 6.63 -19.05 -16.01
CA ARG A 125 7.32 -20.15 -15.32
C ARG A 125 8.66 -20.47 -15.96
N ASP A 126 8.79 -20.30 -17.28
CA ASP A 126 10.02 -20.49 -18.04
C ASP A 126 11.06 -19.38 -17.80
N GLY A 127 10.69 -18.34 -17.03
CA GLY A 127 11.59 -17.23 -16.72
C GLY A 127 11.86 -16.27 -17.88
N LYS A 128 11.27 -16.49 -19.07
CA LYS A 128 11.42 -15.55 -20.21
C LYS A 128 10.88 -14.18 -19.89
N ILE A 129 9.79 -14.14 -19.13
CA ILE A 129 9.29 -12.91 -18.51
C ILE A 129 9.56 -13.02 -17.00
N PRO A 130 10.64 -12.38 -16.52
CA PRO A 130 11.13 -12.63 -15.16
C PRO A 130 10.37 -11.90 -14.07
N VAL A 131 9.49 -10.94 -14.42
CA VAL A 131 8.74 -10.08 -13.49
C VAL A 131 7.28 -9.96 -13.89
N ALA A 132 6.43 -9.63 -12.91
CA ALA A 132 5.08 -9.15 -13.16
C ALA A 132 5.03 -7.62 -12.98
N VAL A 133 4.30 -6.92 -13.85
CA VAL A 133 4.09 -5.47 -13.78
C VAL A 133 2.59 -5.20 -13.74
N THR A 134 2.16 -4.42 -12.77
CA THR A 134 0.75 -4.09 -12.58
C THR A 134 0.59 -2.60 -12.31
N TYR A 135 -0.38 -1.99 -12.95
CA TYR A 135 -0.86 -0.65 -12.63
C TYR A 135 -2.04 -0.75 -11.67
N PHE A 136 -2.03 0.10 -10.66
CA PHE A 136 -3.14 0.34 -9.75
C PHE A 136 -3.48 1.82 -9.77
N GLY A 137 -4.77 2.16 -9.79
CA GLY A 137 -5.25 3.51 -9.66
C GLY A 137 -6.53 3.57 -8.84
N ASN A 138 -6.71 4.63 -8.06
CA ASN A 138 -7.95 4.91 -7.37
C ASN A 138 -8.36 6.38 -7.47
N VAL A 139 -9.65 6.60 -7.27
CA VAL A 139 -10.27 7.90 -7.01
C VAL A 139 -10.98 7.79 -5.68
N VAL A 140 -10.72 8.72 -4.78
CA VAL A 140 -11.34 8.75 -3.45
C VAL A 140 -12.16 10.03 -3.31
N ILE A 141 -13.37 9.88 -2.77
CA ILE A 141 -14.28 10.95 -2.42
C ILE A 141 -14.31 11.07 -0.89
N ASP A 142 -13.87 12.20 -0.36
CA ASP A 142 -14.02 12.55 1.04
C ASP A 142 -15.44 13.04 1.29
N THR A 143 -16.25 12.26 2.03
CA THR A 143 -17.68 12.57 2.26
C THR A 143 -17.94 13.29 3.57
N ARG A 144 -16.92 13.81 4.23
CA ARG A 144 -17.07 14.66 5.40
C ARG A 144 -17.74 15.99 5.06
N ASP A 145 -18.03 16.79 6.05
CA ASP A 145 -18.75 18.06 5.90
C ASP A 145 -18.00 19.03 4.98
N GLU A 146 -18.75 19.77 4.16
CA GLU A 146 -18.19 20.65 3.13
C GLU A 146 -17.39 21.83 3.67
N GLU A 147 -17.65 22.23 4.90
CA GLU A 147 -16.92 23.27 5.61
C GLU A 147 -15.41 22.98 5.72
N LEU A 148 -15.03 21.71 5.71
CA LEU A 148 -13.62 21.26 5.73
C LEU A 148 -12.86 21.62 4.46
N PHE A 149 -13.57 21.92 3.37
CA PHE A 149 -12.97 22.21 2.06
C PHE A 149 -12.91 23.72 1.75
N GLY A 150 -13.22 24.56 2.72
CA GLY A 150 -13.11 26.01 2.64
C GLY A 150 -14.35 26.73 2.05
N LYS A 151 -14.31 28.07 2.10
CA LYS A 151 -15.46 28.94 1.74
C LYS A 151 -15.91 28.82 0.27
N ASN A 152 -15.02 28.45 -0.63
CA ASN A 152 -15.30 28.31 -2.06
C ASN A 152 -15.45 26.84 -2.47
N TYR A 153 -16.19 26.10 -1.67
CA TYR A 153 -16.39 24.66 -1.89
C TYR A 153 -16.94 24.35 -3.28
N LYS A 154 -16.36 23.33 -3.90
CA LYS A 154 -16.85 22.65 -5.10
C LYS A 154 -16.76 21.13 -4.86
N PHE A 155 -17.64 20.34 -5.42
CA PHE A 155 -17.60 18.89 -5.30
C PHE A 155 -16.21 18.29 -5.63
N THR A 156 -15.53 18.86 -6.63
CA THR A 156 -14.19 18.42 -7.01
C THR A 156 -13.16 18.55 -5.89
N ASN A 157 -13.36 19.43 -4.90
CA ASN A 157 -12.46 19.57 -3.76
C ASN A 157 -12.41 18.30 -2.89
N ARG A 158 -13.44 17.45 -2.95
CA ARG A 158 -13.52 16.17 -2.23
C ARG A 158 -12.66 15.08 -2.84
N LEU A 159 -12.15 15.28 -4.05
CA LEU A 159 -11.48 14.25 -4.82
C LEU A 159 -9.99 14.19 -4.51
N SER A 160 -9.50 12.98 -4.35
CA SER A 160 -8.08 12.66 -4.38
C SER A 160 -7.80 11.42 -5.23
N PHE A 161 -6.59 11.32 -5.72
CA PHE A 161 -6.18 10.30 -6.68
C PHE A 161 -4.89 9.64 -6.22
N PHE A 162 -4.78 8.36 -6.48
CA PHE A 162 -3.54 7.61 -6.26
C PHE A 162 -3.28 6.71 -7.46
N ASN A 163 -2.05 6.70 -7.92
CA ASN A 163 -1.58 5.89 -9.02
C ASN A 163 -0.30 5.17 -8.60
N GLN A 164 -0.17 3.89 -8.94
CA GLN A 164 0.98 3.09 -8.56
C GLN A 164 1.35 2.10 -9.67
N ILE A 165 2.62 2.05 -10.02
CA ILE A 165 3.20 0.99 -10.84
C ILE A 165 3.95 0.04 -9.92
N ILE A 166 3.58 -1.23 -9.97
CA ILE A 166 4.09 -2.29 -9.11
C ILE A 166 4.85 -3.29 -9.97
N VAL A 167 6.09 -3.56 -9.58
CA VAL A 167 6.92 -4.60 -10.20
C VAL A 167 7.20 -5.66 -9.14
N SER A 168 6.82 -6.90 -9.39
CA SER A 168 7.08 -8.00 -8.48
C SER A 168 7.78 -9.17 -9.18
N ARG A 169 8.54 -9.93 -8.39
CA ARG A 169 9.13 -11.19 -8.81
C ARG A 169 8.95 -12.26 -7.76
N ARG A 170 8.43 -13.39 -8.18
CA ARG A 170 8.46 -14.61 -7.41
C ARG A 170 9.75 -15.37 -7.76
N PHE A 171 10.71 -15.39 -6.84
CA PHE A 171 12.00 -16.03 -7.03
C PHE A 171 11.90 -17.54 -6.93
N ASN A 172 11.08 -18.03 -6.01
CA ASN A 172 10.82 -19.44 -5.78
C ASN A 172 9.46 -19.65 -5.08
N ARG A 173 9.19 -20.85 -4.58
CA ARG A 173 7.94 -21.15 -3.86
C ARG A 173 7.79 -20.41 -2.53
N ALA A 174 8.90 -20.00 -1.93
CA ALA A 174 8.92 -19.33 -0.63
C ALA A 174 9.01 -17.81 -0.75
N LEU A 175 9.86 -17.26 -1.65
CA LEU A 175 10.20 -15.85 -1.69
C LEU A 175 9.54 -15.12 -2.86
N THR A 176 8.81 -14.06 -2.54
CA THR A 176 8.33 -13.04 -3.48
C THR A 176 8.70 -11.66 -2.97
N LEU A 177 9.23 -10.82 -3.86
CA LEU A 177 9.56 -9.42 -3.56
C LEU A 177 8.84 -8.51 -4.55
N GLN A 178 8.59 -7.28 -4.13
CA GLN A 178 8.06 -6.23 -4.99
C GLN A 178 8.66 -4.86 -4.66
N VAL A 179 8.64 -4.00 -5.68
CA VAL A 179 8.87 -2.57 -5.55
C VAL A 179 7.77 -1.83 -6.29
N ALA A 180 7.48 -0.61 -5.84
CA ALA A 180 6.50 0.23 -6.52
C ALA A 180 6.90 1.70 -6.46
N GLY A 181 6.49 2.44 -7.49
CA GLY A 181 6.47 3.90 -7.50
C GLY A 181 5.04 4.39 -7.55
N SER A 182 4.73 5.43 -6.81
CA SER A 182 3.37 5.98 -6.73
C SER A 182 3.35 7.50 -6.84
N TYR A 183 2.21 8.02 -7.23
CA TYR A 183 1.87 9.42 -7.24
C TYR A 183 0.49 9.63 -6.65
N SER A 184 0.37 10.57 -5.73
CA SER A 184 -0.88 10.97 -5.09
C SER A 184 -1.18 12.42 -5.38
N HIS A 185 -2.46 12.75 -5.60
CA HIS A 185 -2.94 14.12 -5.79
C HIS A 185 -4.19 14.38 -4.98
N PHE A 186 -4.24 15.53 -4.32
CA PHE A 186 -5.42 16.04 -3.62
C PHE A 186 -5.89 17.33 -4.27
N ASN A 187 -7.15 17.39 -4.67
CA ASN A 187 -7.73 18.63 -5.25
C ASN A 187 -7.87 19.74 -4.20
N ALA A 188 -8.07 19.37 -2.94
CA ALA A 188 -8.05 20.32 -1.82
C ALA A 188 -7.12 19.84 -0.73
N ILE A 189 -6.39 20.77 -0.15
CA ILE A 189 -5.48 20.54 0.98
C ILE A 189 -6.09 21.12 2.24
N THR A 190 -5.91 20.41 3.36
CA THR A 190 -6.30 20.87 4.68
C THR A 190 -5.12 21.52 5.40
N ASP A 191 -5.41 22.33 6.38
CA ASP A 191 -4.39 22.89 7.26
C ASP A 191 -3.82 21.80 8.17
N LEU A 192 -2.53 21.90 8.45
CA LEU A 192 -1.88 21.09 9.47
C LEU A 192 -2.06 21.79 10.81
N VAL A 193 -2.76 21.15 11.73
CA VAL A 193 -3.13 21.71 13.01
C VAL A 193 -2.37 21.01 14.14
N GLU A 194 -1.71 21.76 15.00
CA GLU A 194 -1.06 21.27 16.21
C GLU A 194 -2.13 20.93 17.28
N SER A 195 -2.14 19.68 17.72
CA SER A 195 -3.01 19.25 18.83
C SER A 195 -2.27 19.44 20.18
N PRO A 196 -2.91 19.93 21.27
CA PRO A 196 -4.34 20.20 21.41
C PRO A 196 -4.78 21.64 21.11
N ASN A 197 -3.85 22.54 20.78
CA ASN A 197 -4.08 23.98 20.78
C ASN A 197 -4.84 24.52 19.54
N GLY A 198 -5.06 23.68 18.53
CA GLY A 198 -5.72 24.08 17.28
C GLY A 198 -4.92 25.08 16.44
N ARG A 199 -3.62 25.29 16.75
CA ARG A 199 -2.76 26.23 16.02
C ARG A 199 -2.45 25.67 14.64
N ILE A 200 -2.68 26.46 13.59
CA ILE A 200 -2.25 26.12 12.25
C ILE A 200 -0.73 26.26 12.18
N ILE A 201 -0.02 25.15 11.96
CA ILE A 201 1.43 25.10 11.83
C ILE A 201 1.89 24.92 10.39
N GLY A 202 0.92 24.76 9.44
CA GLY A 202 1.17 24.68 8.02
C GLY A 202 0.04 24.08 7.21
N LYS A 203 0.35 23.69 5.99
CA LYS A 203 -0.61 23.07 5.07
C LYS A 203 0.02 21.82 4.45
N TRP A 204 -0.80 20.80 4.26
CA TRP A 204 -0.42 19.65 3.45
C TRP A 204 -0.18 20.07 2.00
N LYS A 205 0.58 19.30 1.23
CA LYS A 205 0.75 19.52 -0.22
C LYS A 205 -0.36 18.80 -0.98
N ASN A 206 -0.59 19.25 -2.22
CA ASN A 206 -1.50 18.57 -3.13
C ASN A 206 -0.89 17.27 -3.66
N ASP A 207 0.42 17.26 -3.87
CA ASP A 207 1.11 16.24 -4.66
C ASP A 207 2.20 15.55 -3.86
N TYR A 208 2.21 14.21 -3.93
CA TYR A 208 3.23 13.36 -3.31
C TYR A 208 3.67 12.27 -4.27
N ILE A 209 4.96 11.97 -4.25
CA ILE A 209 5.55 10.79 -4.88
C ILE A 209 5.91 9.82 -3.77
N GLY A 210 5.71 8.52 -4.01
CA GLY A 210 6.09 7.49 -3.06
C GLY A 210 6.88 6.39 -3.72
N VAL A 211 7.79 5.80 -2.95
CA VAL A 211 8.46 4.56 -3.30
C VAL A 211 8.15 3.51 -2.26
N MET A 212 8.01 2.27 -2.69
CA MET A 212 7.69 1.14 -1.82
C MET A 212 8.58 -0.03 -2.17
N ALA A 213 9.02 -0.76 -1.15
CA ALA A 213 9.61 -2.09 -1.26
C ALA A 213 8.91 -3.02 -0.28
N GLY A 214 8.63 -4.26 -0.69
CA GLY A 214 7.98 -5.22 0.18
C GLY A 214 8.24 -6.65 -0.24
N GLY A 215 7.95 -7.57 0.67
CA GLY A 215 8.22 -8.96 0.43
C GLY A 215 7.38 -9.90 1.28
N ARG A 216 7.36 -11.13 0.81
CA ARG A 216 6.72 -12.26 1.44
C ARG A 216 7.66 -13.44 1.44
N TYR A 217 7.88 -14.02 2.60
CA TYR A 217 8.65 -15.24 2.76
C TYR A 217 7.81 -16.32 3.43
N LYS A 218 7.43 -17.35 2.66
CA LYS A 218 6.68 -18.51 3.13
C LYS A 218 7.62 -19.49 3.81
N PHE A 219 7.51 -19.63 5.13
CA PHE A 219 8.37 -20.48 5.93
C PHE A 219 7.69 -21.77 6.41
N TYR A 220 6.35 -21.81 6.39
CA TYR A 220 5.61 -23.02 6.78
C TYR A 220 4.30 -23.09 6.01
N ASN A 221 3.93 -24.26 5.53
CA ASN A 221 2.67 -24.57 4.80
C ASN A 221 1.94 -23.33 4.22
N ASN A 222 1.04 -22.74 4.98
CA ASN A 222 0.23 -21.59 4.61
C ASN A 222 0.61 -20.30 5.35
N ILE A 223 1.77 -20.31 6.06
CA ILE A 223 2.22 -19.20 6.88
C ILE A 223 3.41 -18.52 6.20
N SER A 224 3.37 -17.22 6.15
CA SER A 224 4.42 -16.39 5.55
C SER A 224 4.73 -15.19 6.44
N ALA A 225 6.00 -14.85 6.57
CA ALA A 225 6.41 -13.54 7.04
C ALA A 225 6.19 -12.52 5.91
N ILE A 226 5.71 -11.35 6.27
CA ILE A 226 5.50 -10.24 5.34
C ILE A 226 6.16 -8.98 5.88
N PHE A 227 6.73 -8.19 4.97
CA PHE A 227 7.33 -6.91 5.30
C PHE A 227 7.06 -5.88 4.21
N GLU A 228 7.04 -4.62 4.61
CA GLU A 228 6.82 -3.49 3.73
C GLU A 228 7.59 -2.28 4.23
N TYR A 229 8.18 -1.53 3.31
CA TYR A 229 8.77 -0.22 3.54
C TYR A 229 8.22 0.76 2.52
N CYS A 230 7.77 1.92 2.97
CA CYS A 230 7.26 2.99 2.12
C CYS A 230 7.96 4.29 2.46
N HIS A 231 8.34 5.07 1.45
CA HIS A 231 8.93 6.38 1.63
C HIS A 231 8.21 7.41 0.77
N PRO A 232 7.43 8.30 1.37
CA PRO A 232 6.76 9.39 0.68
C PRO A 232 7.69 10.61 0.52
N PHE A 233 7.43 11.42 -0.50
CA PHE A 233 8.09 12.68 -0.77
C PHE A 233 7.04 13.71 -1.19
N ALA A 234 7.01 14.88 -0.55
CA ALA A 234 6.16 15.98 -0.97
C ALA A 234 6.75 16.64 -2.24
N VAL A 235 5.94 16.82 -3.27
CA VAL A 235 6.36 17.50 -4.50
C VAL A 235 6.42 19.00 -4.24
N GLY A 236 7.54 19.65 -4.66
CA GLY A 236 7.78 21.06 -4.41
C GLY A 236 8.31 21.37 -3.01
N GLY A 237 8.75 20.33 -2.27
CA GLY A 237 9.31 20.46 -0.93
C GLY A 237 8.26 20.68 0.16
N THR A 238 8.71 20.69 1.41
CA THR A 238 7.88 20.95 2.58
C THR A 238 7.64 22.45 2.74
N TRP A 239 6.57 22.80 3.46
CA TRP A 239 6.30 24.18 3.86
C TRP A 239 7.29 24.61 4.94
N ASP A 240 7.54 25.93 5.07
CA ASP A 240 8.54 26.47 6.01
C ASP A 240 8.45 25.81 7.39
N GLY A 241 9.50 25.10 7.77
CA GLY A 241 9.65 24.47 9.09
C GLY A 241 8.94 23.14 9.29
N GLN A 242 8.21 22.60 8.31
CA GLN A 242 7.49 21.33 8.45
C GLN A 242 8.30 20.12 8.04
N SER A 243 8.05 19.03 8.74
CA SER A 243 8.58 17.71 8.40
C SER A 243 7.89 17.17 7.15
N GLU A 244 8.66 16.59 6.24
CA GLU A 244 8.11 15.72 5.19
C GLU A 244 7.33 14.57 5.83
N PRO A 245 6.31 14.00 5.15
CA PRO A 245 5.67 12.79 5.62
C PRO A 245 6.74 11.74 5.94
N LEU A 246 6.60 11.07 7.07
CA LEU A 246 7.59 10.11 7.54
C LEU A 246 7.45 8.77 6.80
N PRO A 247 8.54 8.01 6.61
CA PRO A 247 8.48 6.68 6.05
C PRO A 247 7.72 5.73 6.98
N ASN A 248 7.25 4.61 6.41
CA ASN A 248 6.60 3.53 7.14
C ASN A 248 7.38 2.24 7.00
N ILE A 249 7.44 1.46 8.07
CA ILE A 249 7.79 0.03 8.05
C ILE A 249 6.58 -0.75 8.54
N GLY A 250 6.20 -1.76 7.78
CA GLY A 250 5.20 -2.76 8.17
C GLY A 250 5.84 -4.13 8.29
N LEU A 251 5.58 -4.84 9.38
CA LEU A 251 6.08 -6.20 9.63
C LEU A 251 4.93 -7.07 10.14
N GLY A 252 4.81 -8.28 9.62
CA GLY A 252 3.70 -9.14 10.01
C GLY A 252 3.80 -10.57 9.54
N VAL A 253 2.69 -11.27 9.77
CA VAL A 253 2.50 -12.66 9.37
C VAL A 253 1.21 -12.78 8.56
N GLU A 254 1.28 -13.56 7.50
CA GLU A 254 0.15 -13.89 6.62
C GLU A 254 -0.19 -15.37 6.72
N PHE A 255 -1.48 -15.66 6.88
CA PHE A 255 -2.06 -17.00 6.84
C PHE A 255 -2.98 -17.09 5.62
N GLY A 256 -2.64 -17.95 4.65
CA GLY A 256 -3.40 -18.07 3.41
C GLY A 256 -4.00 -19.45 3.21
N THR A 257 -5.30 -19.51 2.89
CA THR A 257 -5.99 -20.70 2.39
C THR A 257 -6.41 -20.47 0.93
N SER A 258 -7.13 -21.41 0.33
CA SER A 258 -7.67 -21.24 -1.02
C SER A 258 -8.66 -20.08 -1.14
N THR A 259 -9.47 -19.85 -0.09
CA THR A 259 -10.57 -18.88 -0.08
C THR A 259 -10.35 -17.71 0.86
N HIS A 260 -9.48 -17.84 1.85
CA HIS A 260 -9.25 -16.83 2.88
C HIS A 260 -7.77 -16.48 3.00
N ALA A 261 -7.49 -15.25 3.32
CA ALA A 261 -6.19 -14.81 3.77
C ALA A 261 -6.33 -13.83 4.92
N PHE A 262 -5.48 -14.00 5.91
CA PHE A 262 -5.40 -13.19 7.11
C PHE A 262 -3.99 -12.64 7.24
N GLN A 263 -3.85 -11.35 7.41
CA GLN A 263 -2.59 -10.69 7.73
C GLN A 263 -2.74 -10.04 9.10
N VAL A 264 -1.76 -10.25 9.98
CA VAL A 264 -1.63 -9.55 11.26
C VAL A 264 -0.26 -8.90 11.27
N PHE A 265 -0.19 -7.62 11.58
CA PHE A 265 1.03 -6.84 11.43
C PHE A 265 1.09 -5.65 12.37
N ALA A 266 2.29 -5.08 12.49
CA ALA A 266 2.55 -3.78 13.06
C ALA A 266 3.04 -2.83 11.95
N THR A 267 2.60 -1.56 11.99
CA THR A 267 2.90 -0.52 11.00
C THR A 267 2.88 0.86 11.66
N GLN A 268 3.52 1.88 11.08
CA GLN A 268 3.35 3.27 11.51
C GLN A 268 2.18 3.98 10.83
N TYR A 269 1.62 3.40 9.77
CA TYR A 269 0.46 3.97 9.11
C TYR A 269 -0.82 3.72 9.94
N ASP A 270 -1.56 4.76 10.22
CA ASP A 270 -2.86 4.74 10.90
C ASP A 270 -4.03 4.86 9.91
N ASN A 271 -3.78 5.43 8.76
CA ASN A 271 -4.75 5.49 7.68
C ASN A 271 -4.76 4.17 6.89
N ILE A 272 -5.84 3.95 6.13
CA ILE A 272 -5.98 2.76 5.27
C ILE A 272 -6.01 3.18 3.80
N ILE A 273 -6.44 4.40 3.52
CA ILE A 273 -6.46 4.96 2.16
C ILE A 273 -5.03 5.35 1.76
N ALA A 274 -4.58 4.83 0.63
CA ALA A 274 -3.19 4.96 0.19
C ALA A 274 -2.71 6.41 0.11
N GLN A 275 -3.50 7.33 -0.46
CA GLN A 275 -3.15 8.75 -0.54
C GLN A 275 -2.84 9.33 0.84
N LYS A 276 -3.68 9.00 1.85
CA LYS A 276 -3.52 9.50 3.21
C LYS A 276 -2.29 8.93 3.90
N ASN A 277 -1.99 7.67 3.69
CA ASN A 277 -0.78 7.04 4.20
C ASN A 277 0.48 7.74 3.68
N TYR A 278 0.53 8.02 2.37
CA TYR A 278 1.69 8.66 1.75
C TYR A 278 1.80 10.17 2.03
N SER A 279 0.73 10.84 2.41
CA SER A 279 0.77 12.29 2.64
C SER A 279 0.79 12.68 4.11
N ASN A 280 0.13 11.92 4.97
CA ASN A 280 -0.22 12.37 6.33
C ASN A 280 0.50 11.59 7.44
N ASN A 281 1.44 10.69 7.12
CA ASN A 281 2.16 9.97 8.16
C ASN A 281 3.14 10.88 8.90
N LEU A 282 2.89 11.10 10.18
CA LEU A 282 3.77 11.84 11.10
C LEU A 282 4.31 10.93 12.21
N ASN A 283 4.03 9.62 12.16
CA ASN A 283 4.49 8.66 13.16
C ASN A 283 5.97 8.31 12.89
N ASP A 284 6.84 8.65 13.83
CA ASP A 284 8.26 8.31 13.77
C ASP A 284 8.49 6.87 14.24
N MET A 285 9.28 6.12 13.48
CA MET A 285 9.66 4.75 13.80
C MET A 285 10.40 4.61 15.14
N ALA A 286 11.13 5.65 15.56
CA ALA A 286 12.01 5.60 16.73
C ALA A 286 11.35 6.15 17.99
N SER A 287 10.43 7.11 17.89
CA SER A 287 9.90 7.86 19.03
C SER A 287 8.41 7.68 19.25
N GLU A 288 7.66 7.24 18.23
CA GLU A 288 6.22 7.15 18.33
C GLU A 288 5.75 5.68 18.26
N GLY A 289 4.60 5.43 18.92
CA GLY A 289 4.03 4.09 18.98
C GLY A 289 3.66 3.51 17.63
N TRP A 290 3.72 2.21 17.54
CA TRP A 290 3.26 1.42 16.41
C TRP A 290 1.75 1.23 16.46
N HIS A 291 1.15 1.02 15.31
CA HIS A 291 -0.23 0.57 15.18
C HIS A 291 -0.25 -0.92 14.89
N PHE A 292 -1.04 -1.67 15.64
CA PHE A 292 -1.42 -3.02 15.24
C PHE A 292 -2.53 -2.95 14.20
N GLY A 293 -2.49 -3.89 13.28
CA GLY A 293 -3.52 -4.02 12.27
C GLY A 293 -3.71 -5.44 11.80
N PHE A 294 -4.84 -5.66 11.14
CA PHE A 294 -5.07 -6.88 10.39
C PHE A 294 -5.79 -6.59 9.08
N ASN A 295 -5.53 -7.43 8.10
CA ASN A 295 -6.30 -7.49 6.86
C ASN A 295 -6.91 -8.88 6.72
N ILE A 296 -8.17 -8.94 6.35
CA ILE A 296 -8.87 -10.18 6.01
C ILE A 296 -9.31 -10.06 4.55
N THR A 297 -9.03 -11.07 3.75
CA THR A 297 -9.54 -11.19 2.39
C THR A 297 -10.27 -12.50 2.24
N VAL A 298 -11.51 -12.45 1.75
CA VAL A 298 -12.34 -13.60 1.43
C VAL A 298 -12.63 -13.63 -0.07
N ARG A 299 -12.43 -14.77 -0.72
CA ARG A 299 -12.60 -14.96 -2.16
C ARG A 299 -13.81 -15.81 -2.44
N PHE A 300 -14.58 -15.39 -3.43
CA PHE A 300 -15.80 -16.08 -3.91
C PHE A 300 -15.69 -16.38 -5.39
#